data_5879bfb7167621695447353047aaca53
#
_entry.id   5879bfb7167621695447353047aaca53
#
_cell.length_a   1.000
_cell.length_b   1.000
_cell.length_c   1.000
_cell.angle_alpha   90.00
_cell.angle_beta   90.00
_cell.angle_gamma   90.00
#
_symmetry.space_group_name_H-M   'P 1'
#
loop_
_entity.id
_entity.type
_entity.pdbx_description
1 polymer ?
#
loop_
_entity_poly.entity_id
_entity_poly.type
_entity_poly.pdbx_seq_one_letter_code
_entity_poly.pdbx_strand_id
1 'polypeptide(L)'
;MHFSYPCLFEYDKNNYVIPEAAQSNGITIYKKNENSSITPVNIVVENFAGIDPTIFEHKGMWYIFATDGSVGSNSFLHIFYAKDPLSNWSQHKLNPVKINIQNSRGGGEVFKEGASIIRPTQNCYPNYGTSLLFNKIEVLSPHEFKETLIGEIKTSKESHYKGIHTFSRNKNSFIVDLKTNEFFPFARLVTFLKARLKSNDDGVFLENSLFKRLAIVFLFFVFVVLIYVFGWRALSLFV
;
A
#
# COMPACT_ATOMS: atom_id res chain seq x y z
N MET A 1 -5.36 -9.64 10.86
CA MET A 1 -4.52 -9.47 9.64
C MET A 1 -4.92 -8.18 8.98
N HIS A 2 -3.95 -7.39 8.53
CA HIS A 2 -4.20 -6.15 7.80
C HIS A 2 -4.15 -6.43 6.30
N PHE A 3 -5.15 -5.97 5.54
CA PHE A 3 -5.16 -6.01 4.09
C PHE A 3 -5.09 -4.58 3.54
N SER A 4 -4.25 -4.38 2.53
CA SER A 4 -4.11 -3.14 1.78
C SER A 4 -3.85 -3.44 0.30
N TYR A 5 -3.78 -2.42 -0.54
CA TYR A 5 -3.42 -2.50 -1.94
C TYR A 5 -4.12 -3.64 -2.71
N PRO A 6 -5.44 -3.69 -2.78
CA PRO A 6 -6.16 -4.77 -3.48
C PRO A 6 -5.97 -4.66 -4.99
N CYS A 7 -5.37 -5.66 -5.61
CA CYS A 7 -5.30 -5.79 -7.06
C CYS A 7 -6.34 -6.82 -7.52
N LEU A 8 -7.28 -6.40 -8.35
CA LEU A 8 -8.35 -7.25 -8.87
C LEU A 8 -7.98 -7.82 -10.23
N PHE A 9 -8.42 -9.04 -10.51
CA PHE A 9 -8.31 -9.64 -11.83
C PHE A 9 -9.47 -10.60 -12.10
N GLU A 10 -9.74 -10.82 -13.36
CA GLU A 10 -10.73 -11.80 -13.83
C GLU A 10 -10.03 -13.03 -14.39
N TYR A 11 -10.51 -14.23 -14.01
CA TYR A 11 -10.05 -15.49 -14.55
C TYR A 11 -11.20 -16.48 -14.56
N ASP A 12 -11.40 -17.16 -15.70
CA ASP A 12 -12.48 -18.13 -15.90
C ASP A 12 -13.86 -17.60 -15.43
N LYS A 13 -14.22 -16.39 -15.88
CA LYS A 13 -15.48 -15.69 -15.56
C LYS A 13 -15.71 -15.41 -14.05
N ASN A 14 -14.69 -15.56 -13.24
CA ASN A 14 -14.74 -15.24 -11.82
C ASN A 14 -13.83 -14.04 -11.50
N ASN A 15 -14.22 -13.29 -10.50
CA ASN A 15 -13.42 -12.17 -10.00
C ASN A 15 -12.57 -12.59 -8.81
N TYR A 16 -11.32 -12.23 -8.85
CA TYR A 16 -10.34 -12.52 -7.81
C TYR A 16 -9.67 -11.23 -7.34
N VAL A 17 -9.09 -11.27 -6.15
CA VAL A 17 -8.31 -10.19 -5.58
C VAL A 17 -7.05 -10.74 -4.93
N ILE A 18 -5.96 -10.02 -5.13
CA ILE A 18 -4.69 -10.24 -4.46
C ILE A 18 -4.38 -9.01 -3.62
N PRO A 19 -4.64 -9.04 -2.30
CA PRO A 19 -4.30 -7.94 -1.41
C PRO A 19 -2.85 -8.03 -0.94
N GLU A 20 -2.28 -6.92 -0.54
CA GLU A 20 -1.12 -6.94 0.33
C GLU A 20 -1.51 -7.51 1.70
N ALA A 21 -0.78 -8.51 2.14
CA ALA A 21 -0.90 -9.15 3.45
C ALA A 21 0.49 -9.59 3.94
N ALA A 22 1.48 -8.68 3.90
CA ALA A 22 2.89 -9.00 4.18
C ALA A 22 3.12 -9.73 5.52
N GLN A 23 2.26 -9.49 6.52
CA GLN A 23 2.30 -10.18 7.81
C GLN A 23 2.02 -11.70 7.71
N SER A 24 1.38 -12.17 6.63
CA SER A 24 1.14 -13.60 6.41
C SER A 24 2.37 -14.35 5.92
N ASN A 25 3.44 -13.63 5.58
CA ASN A 25 4.66 -14.18 4.96
C ASN A 25 4.36 -15.02 3.70
N GLY A 26 3.36 -14.60 2.94
CA GLY A 26 2.95 -15.24 1.67
C GLY A 26 2.02 -14.34 0.87
N ILE A 27 1.88 -14.64 -0.41
CA ILE A 27 0.92 -14.00 -1.29
C ILE A 27 -0.24 -14.95 -1.51
N THR A 28 -1.45 -14.52 -1.15
CA THR A 28 -2.68 -15.32 -1.25
C THR A 28 -3.65 -14.70 -2.23
N ILE A 29 -4.22 -15.52 -3.11
CA ILE A 29 -5.33 -15.14 -3.98
C ILE A 29 -6.66 -15.46 -3.28
N TYR A 30 -7.57 -14.51 -3.35
CA TYR A 30 -8.93 -14.63 -2.81
C TYR A 30 -9.94 -14.53 -3.95
N LYS A 31 -11.00 -15.32 -3.88
CA LYS A 31 -12.16 -15.18 -4.76
C LYS A 31 -13.12 -14.14 -4.19
N LYS A 32 -13.55 -13.20 -5.02
CA LYS A 32 -14.61 -12.25 -4.69
C LYS A 32 -15.97 -12.89 -4.92
N ASN A 33 -16.77 -12.99 -3.86
CA ASN A 33 -18.11 -13.53 -3.92
C ASN A 33 -19.14 -12.46 -4.33
N GLU A 34 -20.34 -12.87 -4.72
CA GLU A 34 -21.42 -11.95 -5.12
C GLU A 34 -21.82 -10.97 -4.00
N ASN A 35 -21.79 -11.42 -2.75
CA ASN A 35 -22.06 -10.58 -1.57
C ASN A 35 -20.89 -9.66 -1.17
N SER A 36 -19.90 -9.47 -2.05
CA SER A 36 -18.68 -8.69 -1.84
C SER A 36 -17.73 -9.21 -0.76
N SER A 37 -18.00 -10.37 -0.16
CA SER A 37 -17.02 -11.04 0.70
C SER A 37 -15.89 -11.65 -0.15
N ILE A 38 -14.76 -11.91 0.48
CA ILE A 38 -13.63 -12.61 -0.15
C ILE A 38 -13.33 -13.91 0.59
N THR A 39 -13.01 -14.97 -0.14
CA THR A 39 -12.61 -16.27 0.41
C THR A 39 -11.24 -16.65 -0.14
N PRO A 40 -10.31 -17.15 0.71
CA PRO A 40 -8.99 -17.58 0.25
C PRO A 40 -9.13 -18.78 -0.70
N VAL A 41 -8.39 -18.74 -1.79
CA VAL A 41 -8.35 -19.82 -2.78
C VAL A 41 -7.02 -20.58 -2.69
N ASN A 42 -5.90 -19.86 -2.78
CA ASN A 42 -4.59 -20.47 -2.78
C ASN A 42 -3.52 -19.49 -2.29
N ILE A 43 -2.53 -20.00 -1.56
CA ILE A 43 -1.27 -19.32 -1.30
C ILE A 43 -0.38 -19.58 -2.51
N VAL A 44 -0.16 -18.55 -3.32
CA VAL A 44 0.55 -18.68 -4.61
C VAL A 44 2.05 -18.42 -4.50
N VAL A 45 2.48 -17.71 -3.46
CA VAL A 45 3.89 -17.51 -3.11
C VAL A 45 4.01 -17.70 -1.61
N GLU A 46 4.85 -18.63 -1.18
CA GLU A 46 5.14 -18.89 0.23
C GLU A 46 6.47 -18.26 0.64
N ASN A 47 6.64 -18.01 1.94
CA ASN A 47 7.88 -17.50 2.55
C ASN A 47 8.37 -16.19 1.89
N PHE A 48 7.45 -15.30 1.57
CA PHE A 48 7.72 -14.02 0.93
C PHE A 48 6.80 -12.92 1.49
N ALA A 49 7.38 -11.94 2.14
CA ALA A 49 6.64 -10.78 2.66
C ALA A 49 6.28 -9.79 1.53
N GLY A 50 5.37 -10.17 0.65
CA GLY A 50 5.01 -9.41 -0.55
C GLY A 50 4.34 -8.09 -0.23
N ILE A 51 4.95 -6.99 -0.68
CA ILE A 51 4.43 -5.63 -0.59
C ILE A 51 3.87 -5.22 -1.95
N ASP A 52 2.68 -4.63 -1.96
CA ASP A 52 1.97 -4.13 -3.13
C ASP A 52 1.93 -5.15 -4.30
N PRO A 53 1.48 -6.41 -4.07
CA PRO A 53 1.45 -7.43 -5.11
C PRO A 53 0.49 -7.01 -6.23
N THR A 54 1.01 -6.99 -7.46
CA THR A 54 0.25 -6.62 -8.65
C THR A 54 0.27 -7.77 -9.64
N ILE A 55 -0.91 -8.29 -9.99
CA ILE A 55 -1.05 -9.42 -10.91
C ILE A 55 -1.60 -8.97 -12.27
N PHE A 56 -1.09 -9.54 -13.36
CA PHE A 56 -1.64 -9.32 -14.69
C PHE A 56 -1.24 -10.46 -15.66
N GLU A 57 -1.95 -10.55 -16.78
CA GLU A 57 -1.68 -11.51 -17.85
C GLU A 57 -0.94 -10.86 -19.02
N HIS A 58 0.09 -11.53 -19.51
CA HIS A 58 0.80 -11.15 -20.73
C HIS A 58 1.19 -12.37 -21.55
N LYS A 59 0.73 -12.45 -22.80
CA LYS A 59 1.06 -13.51 -23.78
C LYS A 59 0.81 -14.93 -23.25
N GLY A 60 -0.33 -15.13 -22.56
CA GLY A 60 -0.74 -16.44 -22.01
C GLY A 60 0.04 -16.86 -20.76
N MET A 61 0.74 -15.93 -20.14
CA MET A 61 1.44 -16.13 -18.87
C MET A 61 0.99 -15.08 -17.85
N TRP A 62 0.70 -15.50 -16.64
CA TRP A 62 0.41 -14.64 -15.51
C TRP A 62 1.69 -14.23 -14.80
N TYR A 63 1.74 -12.98 -14.35
CA TYR A 63 2.87 -12.41 -13.62
C TYR A 63 2.39 -11.73 -12.36
N ILE A 64 3.10 -11.90 -11.25
CA ILE A 64 2.98 -11.10 -10.03
C ILE A 64 4.25 -10.29 -9.86
N PHE A 65 4.10 -8.97 -9.70
CA PHE A 65 5.15 -8.06 -9.27
C PHE A 65 4.93 -7.72 -7.81
N ALA A 66 5.94 -7.84 -6.96
CA ALA A 66 5.88 -7.41 -5.56
C ALA A 66 7.26 -7.03 -5.05
N THR A 67 7.35 -6.12 -4.10
CA THR A 67 8.61 -5.87 -3.38
C THR A 67 8.69 -6.74 -2.13
N ASP A 68 9.91 -7.10 -1.73
CA ASP A 68 10.16 -7.94 -0.54
C ASP A 68 10.23 -7.08 0.72
N GLY A 69 9.21 -7.18 1.56
CA GLY A 69 9.12 -6.47 2.83
C GLY A 69 10.15 -6.91 3.88
N SER A 70 10.73 -8.10 3.75
CA SER A 70 11.69 -8.64 4.72
C SER A 70 13.08 -7.99 4.59
N VAL A 71 13.45 -7.56 3.38
CA VAL A 71 14.78 -6.96 3.09
C VAL A 71 14.67 -5.46 2.74
N GLY A 72 13.50 -4.99 2.30
CA GLY A 72 13.33 -3.57 1.97
C GLY A 72 12.07 -3.29 1.18
N SER A 73 11.01 -2.89 1.86
CA SER A 73 9.65 -2.70 1.31
C SER A 73 9.55 -1.85 0.05
N ASN A 74 10.54 -0.97 -0.21
CA ASN A 74 10.48 -0.01 -1.31
C ASN A 74 11.44 -0.33 -2.47
N SER A 75 12.35 -1.30 -2.32
CA SER A 75 13.55 -1.35 -3.16
C SER A 75 13.74 -2.64 -3.95
N PHE A 76 13.33 -3.79 -3.43
CA PHE A 76 13.66 -5.10 -4.00
C PHE A 76 12.47 -5.66 -4.75
N LEU A 77 12.40 -5.44 -6.07
CA LEU A 77 11.34 -5.95 -6.93
C LEU A 77 11.57 -7.42 -7.27
N HIS A 78 10.58 -8.23 -6.97
CA HIS A 78 10.50 -9.65 -7.38
C HIS A 78 9.38 -9.85 -8.39
N ILE A 79 9.56 -10.82 -9.29
CA ILE A 79 8.57 -11.27 -10.24
C ILE A 79 8.34 -12.77 -10.03
N PHE A 80 7.07 -13.16 -10.02
CA PHE A 80 6.65 -14.55 -10.07
C PHE A 80 5.79 -14.76 -11.30
N TYR A 81 5.75 -16.00 -11.82
CA TYR A 81 4.98 -16.31 -13.02
C TYR A 81 4.32 -17.69 -12.97
N ALA A 82 3.20 -17.82 -13.64
CA ALA A 82 2.45 -19.07 -13.79
C ALA A 82 1.66 -19.09 -15.10
N LYS A 83 1.35 -20.30 -15.63
CA LYS A 83 0.41 -20.45 -16.76
C LYS A 83 -1.05 -20.31 -16.30
N ASP A 84 -1.34 -20.75 -15.10
CA ASP A 84 -2.65 -20.68 -14.45
C ASP A 84 -2.50 -19.89 -13.16
N PRO A 85 -3.26 -18.78 -12.98
CA PRO A 85 -3.10 -17.90 -11.82
C PRO A 85 -3.47 -18.57 -10.49
N LEU A 86 -4.27 -19.66 -10.52
CA LEU A 86 -4.70 -20.36 -9.33
C LEU A 86 -3.82 -21.58 -8.98
N SER A 87 -2.77 -21.83 -9.79
CA SER A 87 -1.88 -22.98 -9.61
C SER A 87 -0.54 -22.59 -8.95
N ASN A 88 0.48 -23.43 -9.13
CA ASN A 88 1.82 -23.18 -8.58
C ASN A 88 2.56 -22.11 -9.37
N TRP A 89 3.10 -21.15 -8.66
CA TRP A 89 3.91 -20.07 -9.20
C TRP A 89 5.39 -20.37 -9.12
N SER A 90 6.14 -19.93 -10.11
CA SER A 90 7.60 -20.01 -10.16
C SER A 90 8.22 -18.64 -9.99
N GLN A 91 9.39 -18.59 -9.38
CA GLN A 91 10.16 -17.36 -9.25
C GLN A 91 10.87 -17.02 -10.57
N HIS A 92 10.92 -15.75 -10.93
CA HIS A 92 11.74 -15.27 -12.03
C HIS A 92 13.22 -15.56 -11.76
N LYS A 93 13.95 -16.00 -12.79
CA LYS A 93 15.33 -16.46 -12.66
C LYS A 93 16.29 -15.41 -12.09
N LEU A 94 16.00 -14.12 -12.33
CA LEU A 94 16.85 -12.99 -11.92
C LEU A 94 16.37 -12.28 -10.65
N ASN A 95 15.45 -12.88 -9.85
CA ASN A 95 14.96 -12.22 -8.65
C ASN A 95 16.08 -11.92 -7.63
N PRO A 96 16.14 -10.72 -7.04
CA PRO A 96 15.30 -9.56 -7.35
C PRO A 96 15.65 -8.96 -8.74
N VAL A 97 14.65 -8.79 -9.60
CA VAL A 97 14.86 -8.28 -10.98
C VAL A 97 15.27 -6.82 -11.05
N LYS A 98 15.05 -6.09 -9.94
CA LYS A 98 15.40 -4.69 -9.80
C LYS A 98 15.64 -4.33 -8.34
N ILE A 99 16.67 -3.52 -8.10
CA ILE A 99 16.97 -2.94 -6.78
C ILE A 99 17.03 -1.43 -6.95
N ASN A 100 15.92 -0.75 -6.61
CA ASN A 100 15.84 0.70 -6.77
C ASN A 100 14.69 1.27 -5.92
N ILE A 101 15.00 2.15 -4.97
CA ILE A 101 14.02 2.81 -4.10
C ILE A 101 13.05 3.74 -4.85
N GLN A 102 13.41 4.19 -6.04
CA GLN A 102 12.57 5.13 -6.79
C GLN A 102 11.47 4.46 -7.59
N ASN A 103 11.70 3.23 -8.12
CA ASN A 103 10.73 2.61 -9.02
C ASN A 103 10.64 1.08 -8.94
N SER A 104 10.95 0.48 -7.79
CA SER A 104 10.68 -0.93 -7.56
C SER A 104 9.26 -1.18 -7.04
N ARG A 105 8.80 -0.40 -6.06
CA ARG A 105 7.52 -0.60 -5.38
C ARG A 105 6.32 -0.32 -6.29
N GLY A 106 5.31 -1.20 -6.25
CA GLY A 106 4.07 -1.06 -7.00
C GLY A 106 3.33 0.25 -6.69
N GLY A 107 2.76 0.88 -7.69
CA GLY A 107 2.00 2.14 -7.58
C GLY A 107 0.63 2.06 -8.24
N GLY A 108 0.14 0.84 -8.53
CA GLY A 108 -1.14 0.61 -9.17
C GLY A 108 -1.09 -0.57 -10.13
N GLU A 109 -2.24 -0.88 -10.72
CA GLU A 109 -2.38 -1.98 -11.69
C GLU A 109 -1.54 -1.73 -12.94
N VAL A 110 -0.95 -2.81 -13.46
CA VAL A 110 -0.31 -2.79 -14.79
C VAL A 110 -1.39 -2.66 -15.85
N PHE A 111 -1.19 -1.77 -16.81
CA PHE A 111 -2.17 -1.53 -17.86
C PHE A 111 -1.55 -1.48 -19.25
N LYS A 112 -2.39 -1.68 -20.27
CA LYS A 112 -2.01 -1.56 -21.68
C LYS A 112 -2.37 -0.17 -22.19
N GLU A 113 -1.42 0.45 -22.90
CA GLU A 113 -1.62 1.69 -23.66
C GLU A 113 -1.15 1.46 -25.09
N GLY A 114 -2.10 1.27 -26.02
CA GLY A 114 -1.79 0.75 -27.34
C GLY A 114 -1.08 -0.62 -27.27
N ALA A 115 0.09 -0.72 -27.88
CA ALA A 115 0.93 -1.92 -27.83
C ALA A 115 1.85 -1.99 -26.59
N SER A 116 1.91 -0.93 -25.79
CA SER A 116 2.81 -0.83 -24.64
C SER A 116 2.15 -1.36 -23.37
N ILE A 117 2.95 -1.98 -22.51
CA ILE A 117 2.57 -2.38 -21.15
C ILE A 117 3.21 -1.39 -20.20
N ILE A 118 2.39 -0.75 -19.37
CA ILE A 118 2.83 0.28 -18.44
C ILE A 118 2.65 -0.22 -17.01
N ARG A 119 3.71 -0.13 -16.22
CA ARG A 119 3.73 -0.44 -14.80
C ARG A 119 3.85 0.85 -13.99
N PRO A 120 2.80 1.27 -13.26
CA PRO A 120 2.89 2.35 -12.30
C PRO A 120 3.75 1.93 -11.10
N THR A 121 4.58 2.85 -10.61
CA THR A 121 5.44 2.62 -9.44
C THR A 121 5.48 3.84 -8.53
N GLN A 122 5.75 3.60 -7.26
CA GLN A 122 5.94 4.64 -6.28
C GLN A 122 7.40 5.11 -6.29
N ASN A 123 7.62 6.42 -6.39
CA ASN A 123 8.89 6.99 -6.03
C ASN A 123 8.95 7.19 -4.51
N CYS A 124 9.76 6.37 -3.86
CA CYS A 124 9.92 6.41 -2.41
C CYS A 124 11.15 7.21 -1.95
N TYR A 125 11.76 8.01 -2.85
CA TYR A 125 12.91 8.88 -2.53
C TYR A 125 12.57 10.37 -2.75
N PRO A 126 12.89 11.28 -1.80
CA PRO A 126 13.49 11.03 -0.47
C PRO A 126 12.50 10.48 0.57
N ASN A 127 11.20 10.45 0.27
CA ASN A 127 10.15 10.00 1.16
C ASN A 127 9.18 9.06 0.44
N TYR A 128 8.52 8.20 1.21
CA TYR A 128 7.45 7.34 0.72
C TYR A 128 6.35 8.14 0.01
N GLY A 129 6.02 7.75 -1.22
CA GLY A 129 4.97 8.39 -2.00
C GLY A 129 5.30 9.80 -2.46
N THR A 130 6.58 10.11 -2.77
CA THR A 130 6.99 11.41 -3.30
C THR A 130 6.33 11.72 -4.64
N SER A 131 6.22 10.72 -5.52
CA SER A 131 5.61 10.82 -6.85
C SER A 131 5.22 9.44 -7.37
N LEU A 132 4.44 9.40 -8.45
CA LEU A 132 4.18 8.20 -9.24
C LEU A 132 5.02 8.24 -10.51
N LEU A 133 5.68 7.13 -10.79
CA LEU A 133 6.43 6.90 -12.00
C LEU A 133 5.72 5.89 -12.89
N PHE A 134 5.82 6.07 -14.21
CA PHE A 134 5.27 5.15 -15.19
C PHE A 134 6.43 4.53 -15.96
N ASN A 135 6.53 3.21 -15.87
CA ASN A 135 7.59 2.45 -16.55
C ASN A 135 6.96 1.61 -17.65
N LYS A 136 7.50 1.74 -18.86
CA LYS A 136 7.16 0.88 -19.99
C LYS A 136 7.95 -0.41 -19.89
N ILE A 137 7.26 -1.54 -19.82
CA ILE A 137 7.88 -2.87 -19.87
C ILE A 137 8.29 -3.14 -21.31
N GLU A 138 9.59 -3.27 -21.55
CA GLU A 138 10.17 -3.56 -22.87
C GLU A 138 10.32 -5.06 -23.08
N VAL A 139 10.74 -5.79 -22.04
CA VAL A 139 10.90 -7.24 -22.05
C VAL A 139 10.29 -7.82 -20.78
N LEU A 140 9.50 -8.87 -20.94
CA LEU A 140 8.96 -9.65 -19.83
C LEU A 140 8.84 -11.11 -20.24
N SER A 141 9.62 -11.95 -19.59
CA SER A 141 9.62 -13.40 -19.73
C SER A 141 10.00 -14.04 -18.38
N PRO A 142 9.94 -15.35 -18.20
CA PRO A 142 10.47 -16.03 -17.03
C PRO A 142 11.97 -15.84 -16.76
N HIS A 143 12.72 -15.37 -17.75
CA HIS A 143 14.18 -15.33 -17.73
C HIS A 143 14.76 -13.93 -17.95
N GLU A 144 13.96 -12.98 -18.44
CA GLU A 144 14.42 -11.63 -18.76
C GLU A 144 13.35 -10.60 -18.41
N PHE A 145 13.77 -9.50 -17.79
CA PHE A 145 12.94 -8.36 -17.46
C PHE A 145 13.69 -7.05 -17.78
N LYS A 146 13.02 -6.17 -18.51
CA LYS A 146 13.52 -4.82 -18.79
C LYS A 146 12.36 -3.84 -18.83
N GLU A 147 12.53 -2.71 -18.18
CA GLU A 147 11.59 -1.60 -18.24
C GLU A 147 12.32 -0.26 -18.36
N THR A 148 11.64 0.74 -18.93
CA THR A 148 12.14 2.09 -19.14
C THR A 148 11.17 3.08 -18.52
N LEU A 149 11.67 4.05 -17.75
CA LEU A 149 10.86 5.16 -17.23
C LEU A 149 10.41 6.05 -18.39
N ILE A 150 9.09 6.30 -18.48
CA ILE A 150 8.47 7.10 -19.54
C ILE A 150 7.72 8.33 -19.03
N GLY A 151 7.45 8.42 -17.73
CA GLY A 151 6.72 9.55 -17.18
C GLY A 151 6.68 9.58 -15.66
N GLU A 152 6.36 10.75 -15.13
CA GLU A 152 6.19 11.01 -13.70
C GLU A 152 4.99 11.92 -13.46
N ILE A 153 4.19 11.61 -12.43
CA ILE A 153 3.19 12.52 -11.86
C ILE A 153 3.64 12.86 -10.45
N LYS A 154 3.75 14.15 -10.16
CA LYS A 154 4.08 14.67 -8.84
C LYS A 154 3.21 15.87 -8.47
N THR A 155 3.07 16.12 -7.18
CA THR A 155 2.41 17.32 -6.68
C THR A 155 3.30 18.55 -6.90
N SER A 156 2.71 19.72 -7.14
CA SER A 156 3.48 20.97 -7.21
C SER A 156 4.05 21.35 -5.83
N LYS A 157 5.12 22.14 -5.81
CA LYS A 157 5.75 22.59 -4.54
C LYS A 157 4.80 23.46 -3.72
N GLU A 158 3.95 24.24 -4.40
CA GLU A 158 2.97 25.14 -3.81
C GLU A 158 1.70 24.40 -3.35
N SER A 159 1.53 23.16 -3.75
CA SER A 159 0.38 22.35 -3.39
C SER A 159 0.33 22.05 -1.90
N HIS A 160 -0.88 22.05 -1.34
CA HIS A 160 -1.16 21.47 -0.03
C HIS A 160 -0.81 19.98 0.04
N TYR A 161 -0.90 19.28 -1.09
CA TYR A 161 -0.54 17.86 -1.20
C TYR A 161 0.97 17.67 -1.27
N LYS A 162 1.49 16.72 -0.50
CA LYS A 162 2.93 16.47 -0.33
C LYS A 162 3.39 15.14 -0.90
N GLY A 163 2.50 14.40 -1.55
CA GLY A 163 2.84 13.15 -2.20
C GLY A 163 1.65 12.49 -2.89
N ILE A 164 1.96 11.46 -3.65
CA ILE A 164 1.04 10.65 -4.42
C ILE A 164 1.63 9.24 -4.54
N HIS A 165 0.86 8.18 -4.26
CA HIS A 165 1.47 6.86 -4.23
C HIS A 165 0.67 5.74 -4.90
N THR A 166 -0.61 5.92 -5.20
CA THR A 166 -1.38 4.95 -5.98
C THR A 166 -2.09 5.56 -7.17
N PHE A 167 -2.19 4.75 -8.23
CA PHE A 167 -2.86 5.08 -9.47
C PHE A 167 -3.79 3.93 -9.85
N SER A 168 -5.04 4.24 -10.10
CA SER A 168 -6.01 3.31 -10.67
C SER A 168 -6.72 3.97 -11.84
N ARG A 169 -7.01 3.22 -12.90
CA ARG A 169 -7.71 3.74 -14.08
C ARG A 169 -8.79 2.80 -14.57
N ASN A 170 -9.79 3.38 -15.18
CA ASN A 170 -10.72 2.68 -16.05
C ASN A 170 -10.68 3.32 -17.45
N LYS A 171 -11.63 2.92 -18.33
CA LYS A 171 -11.64 3.42 -19.72
C LYS A 171 -11.68 4.95 -19.85
N ASN A 172 -12.36 5.66 -18.94
CA ASN A 172 -12.70 7.08 -19.08
C ASN A 172 -12.20 7.96 -17.93
N SER A 173 -11.63 7.39 -16.88
CA SER A 173 -11.17 8.11 -15.70
C SER A 173 -9.99 7.45 -15.04
N PHE A 174 -9.31 8.20 -14.19
CA PHE A 174 -8.29 7.70 -13.29
C PHE A 174 -8.50 8.25 -11.89
N ILE A 175 -8.00 7.52 -10.92
CA ILE A 175 -8.01 7.89 -9.50
C ILE A 175 -6.57 7.83 -9.01
N VAL A 176 -6.19 8.85 -8.26
CA VAL A 176 -4.92 8.89 -7.54
C VAL A 176 -5.22 9.25 -6.09
N ASP A 177 -4.44 8.71 -5.18
CA ASP A 177 -4.46 9.17 -3.81
C ASP A 177 -3.44 10.28 -3.58
N LEU A 178 -3.77 11.20 -2.70
CA LEU A 178 -2.96 12.37 -2.40
C LEU A 178 -2.62 12.39 -0.91
N LYS A 179 -1.34 12.52 -0.61
CA LYS A 179 -0.84 12.63 0.75
C LYS A 179 -0.86 14.10 1.18
N THR A 180 -1.44 14.37 2.35
CA THR A 180 -1.36 15.66 3.03
C THR A 180 -0.52 15.54 4.30
N ASN A 181 0.09 16.64 4.71
CA ASN A 181 0.67 16.76 6.05
C ASN A 181 -0.28 17.59 6.89
N GLU A 182 -1.05 16.93 7.73
CA GLU A 182 -1.85 17.63 8.73
C GLU A 182 -1.03 17.77 10.03
N PHE A 183 -0.98 18.97 10.52
CA PHE A 183 -0.37 19.21 11.83
C PHE A 183 -1.34 18.70 12.90
N PHE A 184 -1.02 17.57 13.50
CA PHE A 184 -1.72 17.06 14.66
C PHE A 184 -0.83 17.19 15.90
N PRO A 185 -1.04 18.20 16.76
CA PRO A 185 -0.14 18.53 17.85
C PRO A 185 0.10 17.38 18.83
N PHE A 186 -0.82 16.43 18.91
CA PHE A 186 -0.75 15.25 19.78
C PHE A 186 -0.43 13.94 19.06
N ALA A 187 0.01 13.99 17.80
CA ALA A 187 0.29 12.78 17.01
C ALA A 187 1.24 11.81 17.74
N ARG A 188 2.32 12.32 18.34
CA ARG A 188 3.28 11.49 19.10
C ARG A 188 2.66 10.85 20.32
N LEU A 189 1.82 11.58 21.06
CA LEU A 189 1.11 11.07 22.24
C LEU A 189 0.11 9.97 21.84
N VAL A 190 -0.69 10.21 20.80
CA VAL A 190 -1.65 9.22 20.28
C VAL A 190 -0.95 7.97 19.77
N THR A 191 0.17 8.11 19.05
CA THR A 191 0.99 6.97 18.59
C THR A 191 1.57 6.19 19.75
N PHE A 192 2.11 6.86 20.76
CA PHE A 192 2.63 6.25 21.97
C PHE A 192 1.54 5.49 22.75
N LEU A 193 0.36 6.08 22.91
CA LEU A 193 -0.78 5.44 23.58
C LEU A 193 -1.27 4.21 22.79
N LYS A 194 -1.37 4.31 21.45
CA LYS A 194 -1.75 3.17 20.59
C LYS A 194 -0.73 2.04 20.66
N ALA A 195 0.57 2.34 20.67
CA ALA A 195 1.62 1.33 20.80
C ALA A 195 1.55 0.60 22.14
N ARG A 196 1.31 1.32 23.24
CA ARG A 196 1.13 0.71 24.58
C ARG A 196 -0.14 -0.12 24.71
N LEU A 197 -1.22 0.31 24.09
CA LEU A 197 -2.49 -0.46 24.09
C LEU A 197 -2.35 -1.76 23.29
N LYS A 198 -1.58 -1.74 22.20
CA LYS A 198 -1.32 -2.93 21.37
C LYS A 198 -0.36 -3.93 22.07
N SER A 199 0.58 -3.45 22.85
CA SER A 199 1.51 -4.28 23.64
C SER A 199 0.84 -5.05 24.79
N ASN A 200 -0.39 -4.69 25.18
CA ASN A 200 -1.13 -5.35 26.26
C ASN A 200 -2.11 -6.43 25.77
N ASP A 201 -2.19 -6.69 24.44
CA ASP A 201 -3.08 -7.73 23.90
C ASP A 201 -2.49 -9.16 24.01
N ASP A 202 -1.24 -9.30 24.44
CA ASP A 202 -0.63 -10.61 24.73
C ASP A 202 -0.86 -10.99 26.22
N GLY A 203 -2.11 -11.18 26.59
CA GLY A 203 -2.51 -11.99 27.74
C GLY A 203 -2.42 -11.34 29.13
N VAL A 204 -3.26 -10.38 29.47
CA VAL A 204 -4.00 -10.33 30.74
C VAL A 204 -5.25 -9.49 30.51
N PHE A 205 -6.43 -10.09 30.55
CA PHE A 205 -7.73 -9.41 30.65
C PHE A 205 -7.78 -8.67 31.99
N LEU A 206 -7.26 -7.47 32.04
CA LEU A 206 -7.67 -6.50 33.04
C LEU A 206 -8.77 -5.64 32.40
N GLU A 207 -9.98 -5.88 32.80
CA GLU A 207 -11.15 -5.01 32.60
C GLU A 207 -10.83 -3.59 33.10
N ASN A 208 -10.15 -2.79 32.29
CA ASN A 208 -9.83 -1.41 32.64
C ASN A 208 -10.82 -0.43 32.02
N SER A 209 -12.11 -0.59 32.41
CA SER A 209 -13.11 0.49 32.29
C SER A 209 -12.64 1.79 32.98
N LEU A 210 -11.84 1.67 34.04
CA LEU A 210 -11.25 2.79 34.77
C LEU A 210 -10.17 3.52 33.94
N PHE A 211 -9.28 2.79 33.26
CA PHE A 211 -8.21 3.41 32.48
C PHE A 211 -8.72 4.12 31.22
N LYS A 212 -9.74 3.55 30.56
CA LYS A 212 -10.45 4.21 29.45
C LYS A 212 -11.15 5.48 29.92
N ARG A 213 -11.80 5.45 31.09
CA ARG A 213 -12.44 6.62 31.70
C ARG A 213 -11.44 7.69 32.11
N LEU A 214 -10.30 7.30 32.69
CA LEU A 214 -9.22 8.24 33.05
C LEU A 214 -8.55 8.86 31.82
N ALA A 215 -8.35 8.11 30.74
CA ALA A 215 -7.82 8.65 29.48
C ALA A 215 -8.79 9.65 28.82
N ILE A 216 -10.10 9.36 28.86
CA ILE A 216 -11.13 10.27 28.34
C ILE A 216 -11.21 11.54 29.21
N VAL A 217 -11.18 11.41 30.52
CA VAL A 217 -11.21 12.55 31.46
C VAL A 217 -9.93 13.40 31.30
N PHE A 218 -8.76 12.78 31.13
CA PHE A 218 -7.51 13.49 30.87
C PHE A 218 -7.53 14.26 29.54
N LEU A 219 -8.04 13.63 28.48
CA LEU A 219 -8.22 14.26 27.17
C LEU A 219 -9.21 15.43 27.24
N PHE A 220 -10.29 15.27 27.98
CA PHE A 220 -11.28 16.34 28.21
C PHE A 220 -10.67 17.48 29.02
N PHE A 221 -9.88 17.19 30.06
CA PHE A 221 -9.20 18.20 30.86
C PHE A 221 -8.17 18.99 30.04
N VAL A 222 -7.37 18.30 29.21
CA VAL A 222 -6.43 18.94 28.27
C VAL A 222 -7.17 19.81 27.25
N PHE A 223 -8.30 19.37 26.75
CA PHE A 223 -9.13 20.13 25.81
C PHE A 223 -9.71 21.40 26.46
N VAL A 224 -10.21 21.29 27.69
CA VAL A 224 -10.74 22.43 28.46
C VAL A 224 -9.63 23.43 28.79
N VAL A 225 -8.43 22.97 29.19
CA VAL A 225 -7.27 23.84 29.44
C VAL A 225 -6.83 24.57 28.17
N LEU A 226 -6.85 23.88 27.02
CA LEU A 226 -6.51 24.50 25.75
C LEU A 226 -7.53 25.56 25.32
N ILE A 227 -8.83 25.30 25.50
CA ILE A 227 -9.88 26.32 25.26
C ILE A 227 -9.68 27.52 26.20
N TYR A 228 -9.37 27.28 27.47
CA TYR A 228 -9.17 28.35 28.44
C TYR A 228 -7.92 29.19 28.12
N VAL A 229 -6.81 28.55 27.74
CA VAL A 229 -5.56 29.23 27.41
C VAL A 229 -5.62 29.95 26.04
N PHE A 230 -6.25 29.34 25.04
CA PHE A 230 -6.33 29.95 23.69
C PHE A 230 -7.58 30.81 23.53
N GLY A 231 -8.68 30.50 24.18
CA GLY A 231 -9.88 31.34 24.19
C GLY A 231 -9.65 32.70 24.89
N TRP A 232 -8.81 32.74 25.93
CA TRP A 232 -8.43 34.00 26.60
C TRP A 232 -7.54 34.89 25.76
N ARG A 233 -6.69 34.32 24.91
CA ARG A 233 -5.87 35.12 23.97
C ARG A 233 -6.68 35.70 22.81
N ALA A 234 -7.75 35.04 22.39
CA ALA A 234 -8.62 35.58 21.36
C ALA A 234 -9.49 36.75 21.87
N LEU A 235 -9.86 36.74 23.16
CA LEU A 235 -10.61 37.86 23.79
C LEU A 235 -9.75 39.06 24.12
N SER A 236 -8.43 38.89 24.33
CA SER A 236 -7.49 40.01 24.61
C SER A 236 -7.00 40.73 23.35
N LEU A 237 -7.44 40.33 22.14
CA LEU A 237 -7.14 41.03 20.89
C LEU A 237 -8.32 41.90 20.39
N PHE A 238 -9.42 41.95 21.14
CA PHE A 238 -10.60 42.77 20.83
C PHE A 238 -11.00 43.76 21.95
N VAL A 239 -10.06 44.12 22.85
CA VAL A 239 -10.23 45.24 23.80
C VAL A 239 -9.15 46.28 23.55
#